data_1dea38d6bd798de502aabc42f5e94ca4
#
_entry.id   1dea38d6bd798de502aabc42f5e94ca4
#
_cell.length_a   1.000
_cell.length_b   1.000
_cell.length_c   1.000
_cell.angle_alpha   90.00
_cell.angle_beta   90.00
_cell.angle_gamma   90.00
#
_symmetry.space_group_name_H-M   'P 1'
#
loop_
_entity.id
_entity.type
_entity.pdbx_description
1 polymer ?
#
loop_
_entity_poly.entity_id
_entity_poly.type
_entity_poly.pdbx_seq_one_letter_code
_entity_poly.pdbx_strand_id
1 'polypeptide(L)'
;MNLINLTNHPSSLWSEKQREEALRLADKIVDYAFPNVMPNSTEREVSILADKVFKDIVTTYGKDVIVHLMGEFTLCFALLKRFQKECIVCVASCTERNVIEKDNGERITRFEFKRFRKYE
;
A
#
# COMPACT_ATOMS: atom_id res chain seq x y z
N MET A 1 -15.57 -2.57 -7.94
CA MET A 1 -14.08 -2.47 -7.94
C MET A 1 -13.56 -2.53 -6.52
N ASN A 2 -12.54 -3.32 -6.27
CA ASN A 2 -11.89 -3.43 -4.96
C ASN A 2 -10.65 -2.56 -4.89
N LEU A 3 -10.37 -1.99 -3.71
CA LEU A 3 -9.05 -1.46 -3.38
C LEU A 3 -8.30 -2.55 -2.60
N ILE A 4 -7.21 -3.00 -3.15
CA ILE A 4 -6.35 -4.01 -2.52
C ILE A 4 -5.32 -3.29 -1.67
N ASN A 5 -5.42 -3.47 -0.36
CA ASN A 5 -4.45 -2.89 0.57
C ASN A 5 -3.24 -3.81 0.69
N LEU A 6 -2.28 -3.62 -0.19
CA LEU A 6 -1.02 -4.38 -0.25
C LEU A 6 0.05 -3.64 0.54
N THR A 7 -0.11 -3.66 1.85
CA THR A 7 0.78 -3.02 2.82
C THR A 7 0.83 -3.83 4.11
N ASN A 8 1.71 -3.45 5.02
CA ASN A 8 1.77 -4.00 6.38
C ASN A 8 0.91 -3.22 7.38
N HIS A 9 0.10 -2.29 6.89
CA HIS A 9 -0.79 -1.49 7.74
C HIS A 9 -2.24 -1.91 7.47
N PRO A 10 -2.81 -2.83 8.27
CA PRO A 10 -4.17 -3.33 8.05
C PRO A 10 -5.20 -2.21 8.04
N SER A 11 -6.21 -2.34 7.18
CA SER A 11 -7.24 -1.31 7.04
C SER A 11 -8.05 -1.10 8.32
N SER A 12 -8.08 -2.09 9.20
CA SER A 12 -8.72 -1.95 10.52
C SER A 12 -8.05 -0.91 11.42
N LEU A 13 -6.78 -0.58 11.14
CA LEU A 13 -6.00 0.42 11.88
C LEU A 13 -6.00 1.79 11.22
N TRP A 14 -6.63 1.93 10.06
CA TRP A 14 -6.69 3.20 9.34
C TRP A 14 -7.55 4.22 10.09
N SER A 15 -7.22 5.50 9.91
CA SER A 15 -8.10 6.57 10.35
C SER A 15 -9.40 6.54 9.57
N GLU A 16 -10.44 7.14 10.13
CA GLU A 16 -11.74 7.28 9.45
C GLU A 16 -11.58 8.00 8.11
N LYS A 17 -10.76 9.04 8.07
CA LYS A 17 -10.47 9.79 6.85
C LYS A 17 -9.86 8.92 5.77
N GLN A 18 -8.87 8.10 6.10
CA GLN A 18 -8.23 7.20 5.14
C GLN A 18 -9.23 6.18 4.59
N ARG A 19 -10.07 5.62 5.46
CA ARG A 19 -11.11 4.67 5.06
C ARG A 19 -12.13 5.32 4.14
N GLU A 20 -12.59 6.52 4.47
CA GLU A 20 -13.54 7.28 3.64
C GLU A 20 -12.96 7.57 2.25
N GLU A 21 -11.71 8.03 2.18
CA GLU A 21 -11.04 8.31 0.91
C GLU A 21 -10.86 7.04 0.07
N ALA A 22 -10.54 5.91 0.70
CA ALA A 22 -10.46 4.63 0.01
C ALA A 22 -11.81 4.21 -0.59
N LEU A 23 -12.90 4.40 0.14
CA LEU A 23 -14.24 4.05 -0.31
C LEU A 23 -14.80 5.00 -1.36
N ARG A 24 -14.16 6.16 -1.57
CA ARG A 24 -14.44 7.01 -2.73
C ARG A 24 -13.78 6.49 -4.00
N LEU A 25 -12.65 5.79 -3.86
CA LEU A 25 -11.91 5.22 -4.98
C LEU A 25 -12.47 3.86 -5.41
N ALA A 26 -13.02 3.10 -4.47
CA ALA A 26 -13.46 1.73 -4.70
C ALA A 26 -14.64 1.40 -3.80
N ASP A 27 -15.35 0.32 -4.14
CA ASP A 27 -16.53 -0.11 -3.39
C ASP A 27 -16.17 -0.84 -2.09
N LYS A 28 -15.01 -1.48 -2.07
CA LYS A 28 -14.59 -2.35 -0.98
C LYS A 28 -13.09 -2.31 -0.80
N ILE A 29 -12.65 -2.43 0.46
CA ILE A 29 -11.24 -2.53 0.82
C ILE A 29 -10.94 -3.99 1.17
N VAL A 30 -9.90 -4.54 0.56
CA VAL A 30 -9.44 -5.92 0.83
C VAL A 30 -7.99 -5.86 1.29
N ASP A 31 -7.71 -6.40 2.46
CA ASP A 31 -6.35 -6.47 2.97
C ASP A 31 -5.59 -7.63 2.33
N TYR A 32 -4.38 -7.36 1.89
CA TYR A 32 -3.42 -8.35 1.41
C TYR A 32 -2.08 -8.01 2.06
N ALA A 33 -1.65 -8.83 3.02
CA ALA A 33 -0.42 -8.54 3.76
C ALA A 33 0.79 -8.47 2.82
N PHE A 34 1.56 -7.38 2.93
CA PHE A 34 2.78 -7.22 2.15
C PHE A 34 3.79 -8.30 2.55
N PRO A 35 4.33 -9.07 1.59
CA PRO A 35 5.24 -10.16 1.89
C PRO A 35 6.52 -9.68 2.57
N ASN A 36 7.08 -10.53 3.43
CA ASN A 36 8.39 -10.27 4.00
C ASN A 36 9.47 -10.53 2.95
N VAL A 37 10.34 -9.54 2.74
CA VAL A 37 11.50 -9.66 1.86
C VAL A 37 12.73 -9.86 2.73
N MET A 38 13.40 -11.00 2.58
CA MET A 38 14.61 -11.29 3.36
C MET A 38 15.75 -10.35 2.94
N PRO A 39 16.55 -9.84 3.90
CA PRO A 39 17.62 -8.90 3.57
C PRO A 39 18.65 -9.42 2.56
N ASN A 40 18.85 -10.73 2.50
CA ASN A 40 19.80 -11.35 1.58
C ASN A 40 19.15 -11.88 0.29
N SER A 41 17.88 -11.58 0.05
CA SER A 41 17.22 -11.96 -1.20
C SER A 41 17.87 -11.28 -2.39
N THR A 42 18.03 -12.04 -3.47
CA THR A 42 18.53 -11.51 -4.73
C THR A 42 17.45 -10.81 -5.53
N GLU A 43 17.84 -10.02 -6.55
CA GLU A 43 16.88 -9.39 -7.47
C GLU A 43 15.99 -10.44 -8.15
N ARG A 44 16.56 -11.61 -8.46
CA ARG A 44 15.79 -12.71 -9.07
C ARG A 44 14.75 -13.27 -8.10
N GLU A 45 15.11 -13.45 -6.85
CA GLU A 45 14.19 -13.93 -5.82
C GLU A 45 13.04 -12.92 -5.59
N VAL A 46 13.35 -11.63 -5.57
CA VAL A 46 12.35 -10.58 -5.47
C VAL A 46 11.43 -10.58 -6.70
N SER A 47 11.99 -10.77 -7.89
CA SER A 47 11.21 -10.85 -9.13
C SER A 47 10.23 -12.04 -9.11
N ILE A 48 10.67 -13.19 -8.64
CA ILE A 48 9.81 -14.38 -8.51
C ILE A 48 8.69 -14.13 -7.51
N LEU A 49 9.00 -13.51 -6.39
CA LEU A 49 8.00 -13.13 -5.39
C LEU A 49 6.98 -12.14 -5.95
N ALA A 50 7.45 -11.15 -6.69
CA ALA A 50 6.58 -10.17 -7.34
C ALA A 50 5.62 -10.84 -8.34
N ASP A 51 6.11 -11.78 -9.15
CA ASP A 51 5.26 -12.53 -10.08
C ASP A 51 4.17 -13.30 -9.33
N LYS A 52 4.54 -13.94 -8.23
CA LYS A 52 3.60 -14.71 -7.42
C LYS A 52 2.50 -13.83 -6.84
N VAL A 53 2.87 -12.71 -6.23
CA VAL A 53 1.90 -11.78 -5.63
C VAL A 53 1.00 -11.17 -6.70
N PHE A 54 1.58 -10.73 -7.82
CA PHE A 54 0.83 -10.17 -8.94
C PHE A 54 -0.21 -11.17 -9.47
N LYS A 55 0.20 -12.40 -9.74
CA LYS A 55 -0.69 -13.44 -10.24
C LYS A 55 -1.80 -13.78 -9.25
N ASP A 56 -1.46 -13.85 -7.97
CA ASP A 56 -2.43 -14.13 -6.92
C ASP A 56 -3.53 -13.06 -6.87
N ILE A 57 -3.15 -11.80 -6.90
CA ILE A 57 -4.09 -10.67 -6.88
C ILE A 57 -4.97 -10.67 -8.13
N VAL A 58 -4.38 -10.80 -9.31
CA VAL A 58 -5.12 -10.75 -10.57
C VAL A 58 -6.04 -11.97 -10.72
N THR A 59 -5.59 -13.15 -10.29
CA THR A 59 -6.41 -14.36 -10.33
C THR A 59 -7.58 -14.28 -9.37
N THR A 60 -7.36 -13.77 -8.17
CA THR A 60 -8.39 -13.73 -7.13
C THR A 60 -9.38 -12.58 -7.32
N TYR A 61 -8.91 -11.39 -7.70
CA TYR A 61 -9.71 -10.18 -7.72
C TYR A 61 -9.92 -9.59 -9.11
N GLY A 62 -9.23 -10.10 -10.14
CA GLY A 62 -9.27 -9.55 -11.49
C GLY A 62 -8.40 -8.31 -11.65
N LYS A 63 -8.52 -7.68 -12.82
CA LYS A 63 -7.74 -6.47 -13.16
C LYS A 63 -8.47 -5.17 -12.86
N ASP A 64 -9.76 -5.23 -12.55
CA ASP A 64 -10.55 -4.05 -12.19
C ASP A 64 -10.40 -3.78 -10.69
N VAL A 65 -9.20 -3.36 -10.32
CA VAL A 65 -8.80 -3.08 -8.93
C VAL A 65 -7.94 -1.81 -8.88
N ILE A 66 -7.88 -1.21 -7.69
CA ILE A 66 -6.87 -0.21 -7.34
C ILE A 66 -6.00 -0.86 -6.28
N VAL A 67 -4.69 -0.72 -6.40
CA VAL A 67 -3.75 -1.31 -5.44
C VAL A 67 -3.11 -0.20 -4.60
N HIS A 68 -3.35 -0.23 -3.30
CA HIS A 68 -2.62 0.58 -2.34
C HIS A 68 -1.31 -0.16 -2.03
N LEU A 69 -0.20 0.36 -2.55
CA LEU A 69 1.08 -0.36 -2.60
C LEU A 69 2.15 0.39 -1.81
N MET A 70 2.52 -0.14 -0.66
CA MET A 70 3.61 0.38 0.17
C MET A 70 4.26 -0.77 0.93
N GLY A 71 5.59 -0.75 0.98
CA GLY A 71 6.36 -1.78 1.68
C GLY A 71 7.83 -1.69 1.33
N GLU A 72 8.53 -2.82 1.33
CA GLU A 72 9.94 -2.86 0.96
C GLU A 72 10.10 -2.35 -0.47
N PHE A 73 11.09 -1.46 -0.69
CA PHE A 73 11.20 -0.69 -1.93
C PHE A 73 11.39 -1.55 -3.18
N THR A 74 12.25 -2.57 -3.12
CA THR A 74 12.57 -3.35 -4.32
C THR A 74 11.39 -4.23 -4.75
N LEU A 75 10.66 -4.79 -3.81
CA LEU A 75 9.44 -5.54 -4.11
C LEU A 75 8.33 -4.60 -4.58
N CYS A 76 8.17 -3.43 -3.95
CA CYS A 76 7.22 -2.42 -4.41
C CYS A 76 7.47 -2.04 -5.86
N PHE A 77 8.71 -1.75 -6.22
CA PHE A 77 9.05 -1.37 -7.59
C PHE A 77 8.77 -2.51 -8.58
N ALA A 78 9.13 -3.73 -8.24
CA ALA A 78 8.88 -4.89 -9.08
C ALA A 78 7.36 -5.12 -9.29
N LEU A 79 6.57 -4.97 -8.24
CA LEU A 79 5.11 -5.08 -8.31
C LEU A 79 4.51 -3.93 -9.10
N LEU A 80 4.96 -2.71 -8.87
CA LEU A 80 4.46 -1.52 -9.56
C LEU A 80 4.61 -1.65 -11.08
N LYS A 81 5.76 -2.12 -11.55
CA LYS A 81 5.99 -2.35 -12.97
C LYS A 81 4.97 -3.33 -13.57
N ARG A 82 4.67 -4.41 -12.85
CA ARG A 82 3.72 -5.43 -13.31
C ARG A 82 2.30 -4.90 -13.34
N PHE A 83 1.88 -4.20 -12.30
CA PHE A 83 0.55 -3.60 -12.25
C PHE A 83 0.37 -2.54 -13.34
N GLN A 84 1.35 -1.66 -13.54
CA GLN A 84 1.26 -0.61 -14.55
C GLN A 84 1.22 -1.17 -15.97
N LYS A 85 1.94 -2.25 -16.23
CA LYS A 85 1.91 -2.92 -17.53
C LYS A 85 0.51 -3.41 -17.89
N GLU A 86 -0.29 -3.77 -16.90
CA GLU A 86 -1.68 -4.21 -17.07
C GLU A 86 -2.69 -3.07 -16.86
N CYS A 87 -2.22 -1.82 -16.86
CA CYS A 87 -3.05 -0.62 -16.64
C CYS A 87 -3.80 -0.63 -15.31
N ILE A 88 -3.26 -1.30 -14.29
CA ILE A 88 -3.81 -1.30 -12.95
C ILE A 88 -3.24 -0.10 -12.19
N VAL A 89 -4.14 0.74 -11.67
CA VAL A 89 -3.75 1.93 -10.91
C VAL A 89 -3.22 1.53 -9.54
N CYS A 90 -2.06 2.06 -9.19
CA CYS A 90 -1.47 1.93 -7.86
C CYS A 90 -1.42 3.29 -7.18
N VAL A 91 -1.64 3.30 -5.87
CA VAL A 91 -1.62 4.50 -5.04
C VAL A 91 -0.77 4.29 -3.80
N ALA A 92 -0.22 5.37 -3.29
CA ALA A 92 0.42 5.42 -1.98
C ALA A 92 -0.42 6.30 -1.06
N SER A 93 -0.41 6.00 0.23
CA SER A 93 -0.98 6.90 1.23
C SER A 93 0.04 7.98 1.58
N CYS A 94 -0.41 9.22 1.65
CA CYS A 94 0.41 10.36 2.01
C CYS A 94 -0.01 10.84 3.39
N THR A 95 0.95 10.86 4.32
CA THR A 95 0.72 11.24 5.69
C THR A 95 1.62 12.41 6.08
N GLU A 96 1.10 13.27 6.95
CA GLU A 96 1.87 14.33 7.55
C GLU A 96 2.28 13.94 8.96
N ARG A 97 3.55 14.16 9.27
CA ARG A 97 4.06 13.94 10.61
C ARG A 97 3.95 15.24 11.39
N ASN A 98 3.15 15.23 12.45
CA ASN A 98 3.00 16.35 13.36
C ASN A 98 3.67 16.03 14.70
N VAL A 99 4.55 16.91 15.16
CA VAL A 99 5.19 16.81 16.46
C VAL A 99 4.62 17.90 17.36
N ILE A 100 4.02 17.48 18.47
CA ILE A 100 3.47 18.41 19.48
C ILE A 100 4.37 18.34 20.70
N GLU A 101 4.90 19.48 21.13
CA GLU A 101 5.60 19.61 22.41
C GLU A 101 4.60 19.97 23.49
N LYS A 102 4.61 19.22 24.60
CA LYS A 102 3.84 19.56 25.79
C LYS A 102 4.66 20.45 26.72
N ASP A 103 3.98 21.17 27.60
CA ASP A 103 4.62 22.08 28.58
C ASP A 103 5.60 21.36 29.50
N ASN A 104 5.42 20.06 29.71
CA ASN A 104 6.31 19.20 30.53
C ASN A 104 7.55 18.69 29.77
N GLY A 105 7.77 19.11 28.52
CA GLY A 105 8.89 18.67 27.69
C GLY A 105 8.65 17.37 26.93
N GLU A 106 7.50 16.74 27.08
CA GLU A 106 7.14 15.55 26.29
C GLU A 106 6.83 15.93 24.86
N ARG A 107 7.24 15.05 23.92
CA ARG A 107 6.93 15.17 22.50
C ARG A 107 5.96 14.07 22.09
N ILE A 108 4.87 14.45 21.46
CA ILE A 108 3.92 13.51 20.83
C ILE A 108 4.07 13.63 19.33
N THR A 109 4.36 12.50 18.69
CA THR A 109 4.38 12.42 17.23
C THR A 109 3.06 11.82 16.75
N ARG A 110 2.38 12.54 15.88
CA ARG A 110 1.15 12.05 15.22
C ARG A 110 1.36 11.99 13.73
N PHE A 111 0.85 10.91 13.12
CA PHE A 111 0.79 10.78 11.67
C PHE A 111 -0.65 11.00 11.24
N GLU A 112 -0.87 11.97 10.37
CA GLU A 112 -2.20 12.31 9.89
C GLU A 112 -2.29 11.98 8.40
N PHE A 113 -3.24 11.12 8.04
CA PHE A 113 -3.50 10.79 6.64
C PHE A 113 -4.02 12.05 5.92
N LYS A 114 -3.43 12.36 4.76
CA LYS A 114 -3.82 13.50 3.93
C LYS A 114 -4.53 13.08 2.66
N ARG A 115 -3.99 12.13 1.91
CA ARG A 115 -4.56 11.67 0.65
C ARG A 115 -3.92 10.39 0.16
N PHE A 116 -4.58 9.75 -0.79
CA PHE A 116 -3.92 8.78 -1.67
C PHE A 116 -3.33 9.52 -2.87
N ARG A 117 -2.16 9.09 -3.30
CA ARG A 117 -1.47 9.64 -4.47
C ARG A 117 -1.16 8.52 -5.44
N LYS A 118 -1.54 8.71 -6.70
CA LYS A 118 -1.22 7.74 -7.74
C LYS A 118 0.27 7.71 -8.01
N TYR A 119 0.79 6.50 -8.22
CA TYR A 119 2.10 6.34 -8.86
C TYR A 119 1.94 6.65 -10.35
N GLU A 120 2.85 7.41 -10.88
CA GLU A 120 2.89 7.71 -12.32
C GLU A 120 3.66 6.69 -13.13
#